data_575ee05b5497833eb4a49c6dfc48c445
#
_entry.id   575ee05b5497833eb4a49c6dfc48c445
#
_cell.length_a   1.000
_cell.length_b   1.000
_cell.length_c   1.000
_cell.angle_alpha   90.00
_cell.angle_beta   90.00
_cell.angle_gamma   90.00
#
_symmetry.space_group_name_H-M   'P 1'
#
loop_
_entity.id
_entity.type
_entity.pdbx_description
1 polymer ?
#
loop_
_entity_poly.entity_id
_entity_poly.type
_entity_poly.pdbx_seq_one_letter_code
_entity_poly.pdbx_strand_id
1 'polypeptide(L)'
;MEERSKIRVGITHGDMNGVGYEVILKAFSDPTMFELCMPIVYGSPKVAAYHRKALNLQTNFSIINSAEEAQNDKLNILSCTDDELKVELGKPTEEAGKAALDALEKALSDYRDGLIDVLVTAPINKHTIQSESFHFPGHTEYIEERVGGGNKALMILLK
;
A
#
# COMPACT_ATOMS: atom_id res chain seq x y z
N MET A 1 -3.30 6.35 32.57
CA MET A 1 -2.77 5.39 31.58
C MET A 1 -2.83 6.09 30.23
N GLU A 2 -1.68 6.39 29.65
CA GLU A 2 -1.68 6.89 28.28
C GLU A 2 -2.19 5.77 27.37
N GLU A 3 -3.26 6.03 26.67
CA GLU A 3 -3.76 5.16 25.61
C GLU A 3 -2.66 5.04 24.56
N ARG A 4 -2.03 3.86 24.45
CA ARG A 4 -1.00 3.64 23.44
C ARG A 4 -1.66 3.85 22.06
N SER A 5 -1.27 4.90 21.36
CA SER A 5 -1.73 5.12 20.01
C SER A 5 -1.42 3.87 19.16
N LYS A 6 -2.41 3.39 18.41
CA LYS A 6 -2.22 2.25 17.51
C LYS A 6 -1.10 2.52 16.51
N ILE A 7 -0.32 1.50 16.17
CA ILE A 7 0.68 1.59 15.12
C ILE A 7 -0.01 1.91 13.80
N ARG A 8 0.44 2.94 13.13
CA ARG A 8 -0.03 3.36 11.82
C ARG A 8 0.75 2.59 10.75
N VAL A 9 0.08 1.68 10.08
CA VAL A 9 0.67 0.81 9.06
C VAL A 9 0.32 1.32 7.68
N GLY A 10 1.30 1.84 6.95
CA GLY A 10 1.16 2.16 5.53
C GLY A 10 1.31 0.90 4.69
N ILE A 11 0.35 0.65 3.80
CA ILE A 11 0.33 -0.52 2.93
C ILE A 11 0.27 -0.04 1.49
N THR A 12 1.27 -0.34 0.68
CA THR A 12 1.23 -0.02 -0.74
C THR A 12 0.49 -1.10 -1.53
N HIS A 13 -0.35 -0.70 -2.47
CA HIS A 13 -1.23 -1.63 -3.18
C HIS A 13 -0.51 -2.55 -4.18
N GLY A 14 0.73 -2.20 -4.56
CA GLY A 14 1.51 -2.99 -5.51
C GLY A 14 0.92 -2.98 -6.93
N ASP A 15 1.03 -4.11 -7.62
CA ASP A 15 0.44 -4.28 -8.95
C ASP A 15 -1.08 -4.40 -8.86
N MET A 16 -1.81 -3.39 -9.32
CA MET A 16 -3.27 -3.37 -9.28
C MET A 16 -3.93 -4.46 -10.15
N ASN A 17 -3.21 -5.04 -11.09
CA ASN A 17 -3.66 -6.14 -11.94
C ASN A 17 -3.35 -7.53 -11.34
N GLY A 18 -2.69 -7.57 -10.19
CA GLY A 18 -2.30 -8.77 -9.47
C GLY A 18 -3.15 -9.03 -8.23
N VAL A 19 -2.54 -9.65 -7.22
CA VAL A 19 -3.23 -10.18 -6.02
C VAL A 19 -3.21 -9.23 -4.82
N GLY A 20 -2.59 -8.06 -4.92
CA GLY A 20 -2.38 -7.16 -3.78
C GLY A 20 -3.67 -6.78 -3.05
N TYR A 21 -4.68 -6.30 -3.76
CA TYR A 21 -5.97 -5.94 -3.16
C TYR A 21 -6.73 -7.14 -2.61
N GLU A 22 -6.63 -8.31 -3.24
CA GLU A 22 -7.23 -9.52 -2.71
C GLU A 22 -6.68 -9.86 -1.33
N VAL A 23 -5.37 -9.85 -1.19
CA VAL A 23 -4.69 -10.13 0.09
C VAL A 23 -5.05 -9.09 1.14
N ILE A 24 -5.01 -7.80 0.80
CA ILE A 24 -5.34 -6.70 1.70
C ILE A 24 -6.80 -6.80 2.17
N LEU A 25 -7.75 -6.92 1.26
CA LEU A 25 -9.17 -6.98 1.59
C LEU A 25 -9.53 -8.21 2.42
N LYS A 26 -8.93 -9.35 2.14
CA LYS A 26 -9.12 -10.58 2.93
C LYS A 26 -8.50 -10.47 4.32
N ALA A 27 -7.30 -9.90 4.45
CA ALA A 27 -6.66 -9.73 5.75
C ALA A 27 -7.49 -8.84 6.69
N PHE A 28 -8.05 -7.75 6.17
CA PHE A 28 -8.86 -6.81 6.95
C PHE A 28 -10.36 -7.11 6.94
N SER A 29 -10.77 -8.29 6.48
CA SER A 29 -12.11 -8.82 6.73
C SER A 29 -12.29 -9.30 8.18
N ASP A 30 -11.18 -9.58 8.87
CA ASP A 30 -11.16 -9.93 10.29
C ASP A 30 -11.05 -8.66 11.14
N PRO A 31 -12.08 -8.32 11.96
CA PRO A 31 -12.08 -7.11 12.78
C PRO A 31 -10.96 -7.06 13.82
N THR A 32 -10.39 -8.20 14.23
CA THR A 32 -9.30 -8.26 15.20
C THR A 32 -8.02 -7.59 14.69
N MET A 33 -7.85 -7.48 13.38
CA MET A 33 -6.72 -6.75 12.79
C MET A 33 -6.70 -5.27 13.18
N PHE A 34 -7.87 -4.65 13.39
CA PHE A 34 -7.96 -3.25 13.81
C PHE A 34 -7.61 -3.03 15.29
N GLU A 35 -7.57 -4.08 16.09
CA GLU A 35 -7.06 -4.02 17.46
C GLU A 35 -5.54 -3.87 17.48
N LEU A 36 -4.86 -4.40 16.45
CA LEU A 36 -3.41 -4.42 16.34
C LEU A 36 -2.83 -3.15 15.74
N CYS A 37 -3.54 -2.54 14.77
CA CYS A 37 -3.00 -1.42 14.01
C CYS A 37 -4.10 -0.55 13.40
N MET A 38 -3.68 0.62 12.90
CA MET A 38 -4.46 1.48 12.04
C MET A 38 -3.91 1.37 10.61
N PRO A 39 -4.57 0.61 9.70
CA PRO A 39 -4.09 0.42 8.35
C PRO A 39 -4.44 1.60 7.44
N ILE A 40 -3.48 2.02 6.63
CA ILE A 40 -3.63 3.02 5.57
C ILE A 40 -3.11 2.43 4.27
N VAL A 41 -3.99 2.09 3.36
CA VAL A 41 -3.63 1.58 2.03
C VAL A 41 -3.40 2.74 1.08
N TYR A 42 -2.23 2.77 0.48
CA TYR A 42 -1.86 3.73 -0.55
C TYR A 42 -2.19 3.14 -1.92
N GLY A 43 -3.14 3.74 -2.61
CA GLY A 43 -3.57 3.23 -3.90
C GLY A 43 -4.80 3.96 -4.44
N SER A 44 -5.76 3.20 -4.95
CA SER A 44 -6.99 3.68 -5.56
C SER A 44 -8.23 3.05 -4.91
N PRO A 45 -9.11 3.85 -4.32
CA PRO A 45 -10.39 3.37 -3.82
C PRO A 45 -11.26 2.72 -4.90
N LYS A 46 -11.21 3.25 -6.12
CA LYS A 46 -11.94 2.71 -7.28
C LYS A 46 -11.44 1.32 -7.66
N VAL A 47 -10.12 1.11 -7.70
CA VAL A 47 -9.51 -0.19 -7.95
C VAL A 47 -9.81 -1.16 -6.81
N ALA A 48 -9.74 -0.73 -5.56
CA ALA A 48 -10.13 -1.54 -4.41
C ALA A 48 -11.60 -2.01 -4.49
N ALA A 49 -12.50 -1.11 -4.85
CA ALA A 49 -13.92 -1.45 -5.04
C ALA A 49 -14.13 -2.43 -6.19
N TYR A 50 -13.38 -2.30 -7.28
CA TYR A 50 -13.39 -3.27 -8.37
C TYR A 50 -13.02 -4.68 -7.88
N HIS A 51 -11.89 -4.82 -7.19
CA HIS A 51 -11.44 -6.11 -6.65
C HIS A 51 -12.41 -6.68 -5.63
N ARG A 52 -12.93 -5.85 -4.72
CA ARG A 52 -13.93 -6.26 -3.74
C ARG A 52 -15.17 -6.87 -4.41
N LYS A 53 -15.68 -6.23 -5.44
CA LYS A 53 -16.83 -6.70 -6.21
C LYS A 53 -16.51 -7.98 -6.99
N ALA A 54 -15.38 -8.00 -7.68
CA ALA A 54 -14.97 -9.16 -8.50
C ALA A 54 -14.76 -10.43 -7.65
N LEU A 55 -14.31 -10.27 -6.41
CA LEU A 55 -14.07 -11.36 -5.46
C LEU A 55 -15.25 -11.65 -4.54
N ASN A 56 -16.36 -10.92 -4.69
CA ASN A 56 -17.54 -11.01 -3.82
C ASN A 56 -17.21 -10.88 -2.32
N LEU A 57 -16.30 -9.97 -1.99
CA LEU A 57 -15.90 -9.68 -0.61
C LEU A 57 -16.80 -8.63 0.02
N GLN A 58 -16.96 -8.70 1.37
CA GLN A 58 -17.78 -7.78 2.16
C GLN A 58 -16.95 -6.79 2.97
N THR A 59 -15.64 -6.75 2.78
CA THR A 59 -14.73 -5.86 3.51
C THR A 59 -15.09 -4.41 3.26
N ASN A 60 -15.40 -3.67 4.33
CA ASN A 60 -15.66 -2.23 4.26
C ASN A 60 -14.35 -1.46 4.34
N PHE A 61 -14.29 -0.32 3.66
CA PHE A 61 -13.19 0.61 3.76
C PHE A 61 -13.65 2.06 3.72
N SER A 62 -12.85 2.94 4.28
CA SER A 62 -13.04 4.39 4.24
C SER A 62 -12.09 5.02 3.24
N ILE A 63 -12.58 5.96 2.46
CA ILE A 63 -11.78 6.71 1.49
C ILE A 63 -11.23 7.96 2.17
N ILE A 64 -9.92 8.15 2.11
CA ILE A 64 -9.22 9.32 2.64
C ILE A 64 -8.31 9.94 1.57
N ASN A 65 -8.03 11.23 1.70
CA ASN A 65 -7.14 11.96 0.80
C ASN A 65 -5.79 12.28 1.44
N SER A 66 -5.69 12.14 2.75
CA SER A 66 -4.47 12.36 3.53
C SER A 66 -4.38 11.33 4.66
N ALA A 67 -3.16 10.93 5.03
CA ALA A 67 -2.95 10.02 6.15
C ALA A 67 -3.45 10.59 7.49
N GLU A 68 -3.51 11.92 7.62
CA GLU A 68 -4.06 12.59 8.81
C GLU A 68 -5.57 12.34 9.01
N GLU A 69 -6.29 12.03 7.93
CA GLU A 69 -7.73 11.71 7.96
C GLU A 69 -8.01 10.26 8.37
N ALA A 70 -6.99 9.45 8.59
CA ALA A 70 -7.15 8.03 8.91
C ALA A 70 -7.96 7.82 10.19
N GLN A 71 -8.91 6.89 10.12
CA GLN A 71 -9.83 6.57 11.19
C GLN A 71 -9.43 5.26 11.86
N ASN A 72 -9.58 5.21 13.19
CA ASN A 72 -9.45 3.98 13.96
C ASN A 72 -10.55 2.98 13.55
N ASP A 73 -10.23 1.70 13.70
CA ASP A 73 -11.15 0.58 13.44
C ASP A 73 -11.71 0.56 12.01
N LYS A 74 -10.99 1.15 11.07
CA LYS A 74 -11.31 1.22 9.65
C LYS A 74 -10.13 0.81 8.79
N LEU A 75 -10.40 0.13 7.68
CA LEU A 75 -9.46 0.01 6.58
C LEU A 75 -9.50 1.33 5.80
N ASN A 76 -8.47 2.15 5.96
CA ASN A 76 -8.39 3.43 5.28
C ASN A 76 -7.72 3.22 3.91
N ILE A 77 -8.32 3.74 2.84
CA ILE A 77 -7.68 3.74 1.51
C ILE A 77 -7.44 5.18 1.10
N LEU A 78 -6.15 5.53 1.00
CA LEU A 78 -5.69 6.84 0.58
C LEU A 78 -5.61 6.88 -0.94
N SER A 79 -6.38 7.78 -1.54
CA SER A 79 -6.35 8.03 -2.98
C SER A 79 -5.07 8.80 -3.34
N CYS A 80 -4.15 8.15 -4.03
CA CYS A 80 -2.86 8.73 -4.42
C CYS A 80 -2.43 8.36 -5.85
N THR A 81 -3.35 7.80 -6.63
CA THR A 81 -3.12 7.41 -8.03
C THR A 81 -4.13 8.10 -8.94
N ASP A 82 -3.95 7.95 -10.25
CA ASP A 82 -4.89 8.46 -11.24
C ASP A 82 -6.29 7.85 -11.05
N ASP A 83 -7.34 8.67 -11.15
CA ASP A 83 -8.74 8.25 -11.01
C ASP A 83 -9.27 7.46 -12.22
N GLU A 84 -8.59 7.54 -13.36
CA GLU A 84 -8.99 6.88 -14.61
C GLU A 84 -8.38 5.49 -14.80
N LEU A 85 -7.75 4.93 -13.75
CA LEU A 85 -7.10 3.61 -13.80
C LEU A 85 -8.07 2.51 -14.22
N LYS A 86 -7.64 1.68 -15.17
CA LYS A 86 -8.37 0.51 -15.64
C LYS A 86 -7.69 -0.76 -15.20
N VAL A 87 -8.41 -1.61 -14.48
CA VAL A 87 -7.91 -2.93 -14.08
C VAL A 87 -7.98 -3.89 -15.24
N GLU A 88 -6.86 -4.53 -15.55
CA GLU A 88 -6.73 -5.62 -16.54
C GLU A 88 -6.04 -6.81 -15.86
N LEU A 89 -6.82 -7.65 -15.22
CA LEU A 89 -6.32 -8.75 -14.40
C LEU A 89 -5.29 -9.62 -15.11
N GLY A 90 -4.15 -9.81 -14.45
CA GLY A 90 -3.05 -10.65 -14.92
C GLY A 90 -2.22 -10.04 -16.04
N LYS A 91 -2.50 -8.79 -16.46
CA LYS A 91 -1.75 -8.15 -17.53
C LYS A 91 -0.68 -7.20 -16.99
N PRO A 92 0.55 -7.26 -17.54
CA PRO A 92 1.60 -6.31 -17.23
C PRO A 92 1.39 -5.03 -18.06
N THR A 93 0.83 -3.99 -17.43
CA THR A 93 0.59 -2.69 -18.10
C THR A 93 1.48 -1.60 -17.50
N GLU A 94 1.89 -0.64 -18.32
CA GLU A 94 2.66 0.52 -17.86
C GLU A 94 1.88 1.37 -16.85
N GLU A 95 0.57 1.47 -17.05
CA GLU A 95 -0.35 2.15 -16.14
C GLU A 95 -0.34 1.53 -14.74
N ALA A 96 -0.38 0.19 -14.66
CA ALA A 96 -0.27 -0.53 -13.39
C ALA A 96 1.10 -0.33 -12.73
N GLY A 97 2.17 -0.30 -13.53
CA GLY A 97 3.52 -0.03 -13.05
C GLY A 97 3.66 1.37 -12.47
N LYS A 98 3.12 2.37 -13.17
CA LYS A 98 3.10 3.76 -12.69
C LYS A 98 2.28 3.90 -11.40
N ALA A 99 1.10 3.30 -11.35
CA ALA A 99 0.26 3.33 -10.16
C ALA A 99 0.94 2.67 -8.94
N ALA A 100 1.68 1.58 -9.14
CA ALA A 100 2.47 0.94 -8.09
C ALA A 100 3.57 1.87 -7.55
N LEU A 101 4.27 2.58 -8.43
CA LEU A 101 5.31 3.54 -8.04
C LEU A 101 4.73 4.76 -7.33
N ASP A 102 3.64 5.34 -7.84
CA ASP A 102 2.98 6.50 -7.23
C ASP A 102 2.56 6.19 -5.78
N ALA A 103 2.01 5.00 -5.54
CA ALA A 103 1.65 4.55 -4.19
C ALA A 103 2.87 4.40 -3.28
N LEU A 104 3.95 3.81 -3.78
CA LEU A 104 5.18 3.62 -3.03
C LEU A 104 5.83 4.96 -2.66
N GLU A 105 5.92 5.89 -3.60
CA GLU A 105 6.50 7.21 -3.37
C GLU A 105 5.68 8.02 -2.36
N LYS A 106 4.35 7.98 -2.44
CA LYS A 106 3.48 8.65 -1.47
C LYS A 106 3.64 8.06 -0.07
N ALA A 107 3.67 6.74 0.06
CA ALA A 107 3.87 6.07 1.34
C ALA A 107 5.24 6.42 1.97
N LEU A 108 6.31 6.46 1.17
CA LEU A 108 7.63 6.83 1.65
C LEU A 108 7.72 8.31 2.05
N SER A 109 7.03 9.20 1.33
CA SER A 109 6.90 10.60 1.74
C SER A 109 6.20 10.71 3.10
N ASP A 110 5.08 10.04 3.27
CA ASP A 110 4.33 10.06 4.53
C ASP A 110 5.12 9.41 5.68
N TYR A 111 5.93 8.39 5.41
CA TYR A 111 6.84 7.81 6.39
C TYR A 111 7.90 8.82 6.85
N ARG A 112 8.53 9.55 5.93
CA ARG A 112 9.49 10.61 6.27
C ARG A 112 8.87 11.74 7.09
N ASP A 113 7.61 12.05 6.82
CA ASP A 113 6.85 13.08 7.53
C ASP A 113 6.30 12.60 8.89
N GLY A 114 6.52 11.32 9.24
CA GLY A 114 6.05 10.74 10.50
C GLY A 114 4.56 10.44 10.54
N LEU A 115 3.89 10.38 9.38
CA LEU A 115 2.45 10.11 9.28
C LEU A 115 2.11 8.61 9.33
N ILE A 116 3.09 7.75 9.06
CA ILE A 116 3.01 6.30 9.26
C ILE A 116 4.25 5.81 10.01
N ASP A 117 4.08 4.73 10.77
CA ASP A 117 5.15 4.18 11.62
C ASP A 117 5.94 3.07 10.92
N VAL A 118 5.26 2.28 10.11
CA VAL A 118 5.82 1.14 9.37
C VAL A 118 5.23 1.05 7.97
N LEU A 119 5.97 0.43 7.06
CA LEU A 119 5.55 0.18 5.69
C LEU A 119 5.43 -1.31 5.43
N VAL A 120 4.29 -1.70 4.86
CA VAL A 120 4.04 -3.05 4.31
C VAL A 120 3.81 -2.90 2.81
N THR A 121 4.48 -3.72 2.02
CA THR A 121 4.37 -3.66 0.56
C THR A 121 3.63 -4.88 0.01
N ALA A 122 2.59 -4.64 -0.79
CA ALA A 122 1.98 -5.69 -1.60
C ALA A 122 2.87 -6.01 -2.81
N PRO A 123 2.71 -7.18 -3.43
CA PRO A 123 3.56 -7.58 -4.55
C PRO A 123 3.50 -6.62 -5.73
N ILE A 124 4.67 -6.30 -6.29
CA ILE A 124 4.82 -5.51 -7.52
C ILE A 124 5.15 -6.42 -8.71
N ASN A 125 4.85 -5.93 -9.90
CA ASN A 125 5.45 -6.47 -11.12
C ASN A 125 6.78 -5.74 -11.35
N LYS A 126 7.90 -6.44 -11.13
CA LYS A 126 9.25 -5.87 -11.20
C LYS A 126 9.63 -5.36 -12.58
N HIS A 127 8.93 -5.79 -13.61
CA HIS A 127 9.15 -5.35 -14.99
C HIS A 127 8.41 -4.05 -15.29
N THR A 128 7.11 -3.98 -14.97
CA THR A 128 6.27 -2.82 -15.29
C THR A 128 6.53 -1.60 -14.41
N ILE A 129 7.08 -1.78 -13.20
CA ILE A 129 7.42 -0.67 -12.31
C ILE A 129 8.71 0.06 -12.74
N GLN A 130 9.55 -0.56 -13.58
CA GLN A 130 10.76 0.08 -14.08
C GLN A 130 10.44 1.34 -14.89
N SER A 131 11.14 2.43 -14.59
CA SER A 131 10.97 3.73 -15.20
C SER A 131 12.24 4.56 -15.01
N GLU A 132 12.26 5.79 -15.51
CA GLU A 132 13.36 6.73 -15.22
C GLU A 132 13.54 6.98 -13.72
N SER A 133 12.44 6.90 -12.94
CA SER A 133 12.44 7.11 -11.49
C SER A 133 12.64 5.84 -10.67
N PHE A 134 12.56 4.66 -11.29
CA PHE A 134 12.71 3.38 -10.62
C PHE A 134 13.56 2.42 -11.44
N HIS A 135 14.85 2.34 -11.08
CA HIS A 135 15.86 1.42 -11.65
C HIS A 135 16.44 0.52 -10.56
N PHE A 136 15.58 -0.29 -9.93
CA PHE A 136 15.95 -1.11 -8.79
C PHE A 136 15.49 -2.56 -8.99
N PRO A 137 16.20 -3.55 -8.43
CA PRO A 137 15.80 -4.96 -8.49
C PRO A 137 14.47 -5.24 -7.78
N GLY A 138 14.10 -4.42 -6.79
CA GLY A 138 12.87 -4.57 -6.03
C GLY A 138 12.66 -3.48 -4.98
N HIS A 139 11.75 -3.72 -4.05
CA HIS A 139 11.40 -2.76 -2.99
C HIS A 139 12.58 -2.42 -2.07
N THR A 140 13.36 -3.41 -1.64
CA THR A 140 14.39 -3.24 -0.61
C THR A 140 15.39 -2.17 -0.99
N GLU A 141 15.96 -2.24 -2.18
CA GLU A 141 16.98 -1.30 -2.65
C GLU A 141 16.40 0.10 -2.86
N TYR A 142 15.17 0.18 -3.37
CA TYR A 142 14.49 1.45 -3.56
C TYR A 142 14.19 2.15 -2.24
N ILE A 143 13.63 1.42 -1.28
CA ILE A 143 13.31 1.95 0.06
C ILE A 143 14.60 2.34 0.79
N GLU A 144 15.64 1.53 0.70
CA GLU A 144 16.95 1.83 1.30
C GLU A 144 17.50 3.18 0.80
N GLU A 145 17.43 3.41 -0.50
CA GLU A 145 17.90 4.69 -1.06
C GLU A 145 17.06 5.87 -0.61
N ARG A 146 15.73 5.70 -0.56
CA ARG A 146 14.81 6.81 -0.29
C ARG A 146 14.74 7.21 1.19
N VAL A 147 14.86 6.27 2.11
CA VAL A 147 14.66 6.51 3.55
C VAL A 147 15.79 5.98 4.44
N GLY A 148 16.77 5.27 3.90
CA GLY A 148 17.84 4.66 4.67
C GLY A 148 18.88 5.64 5.22
N GLY A 149 18.95 6.87 4.69
CA GLY A 149 19.90 7.87 5.14
C GLY A 149 21.37 7.43 5.05
N GLY A 150 21.71 6.58 4.06
CA GLY A 150 23.04 5.99 3.90
C GLY A 150 23.24 4.66 4.62
N ASN A 151 22.28 4.21 5.40
CA ASN A 151 22.32 2.90 6.06
C ASN A 151 21.86 1.79 5.11
N LYS A 152 22.37 0.57 5.36
CA LYS A 152 21.98 -0.62 4.61
C LYS A 152 20.81 -1.35 5.28
N ALA A 153 19.90 -1.87 4.45
CA ALA A 153 18.80 -2.68 4.93
C ALA A 153 19.28 -4.02 5.48
N LEU A 154 18.77 -4.42 6.63
CA LEU A 154 18.94 -5.76 7.18
C LEU A 154 17.71 -6.61 6.83
N MET A 155 17.94 -7.69 6.10
CA MET A 155 16.88 -8.64 5.78
C MET A 155 16.73 -9.68 6.91
N ILE A 156 15.52 -9.79 7.45
CA ILE A 156 15.18 -10.79 8.47
C ILE A 156 14.08 -11.69 7.91
N LEU A 157 14.31 -12.99 7.96
CA LEU A 157 13.32 -13.99 7.61
C LEU A 157 12.83 -14.70 8.88
N LEU A 158 11.52 -14.67 9.07
CA LEU A 158 10.86 -15.38 10.18
C LEU A 158 10.15 -16.62 9.64
N LYS A 159 10.29 -17.74 10.36
CA LYS A 159 9.63 -19.00 10.02
C LYS A 159 8.51 -19.29 11.01
#